data_eefd12355b818fcb464a49eb89d8c715
#
_entry.id   eefd12355b818fcb464a49eb89d8c715
#
_cell.length_a   1.000
_cell.length_b   1.000
_cell.length_c   1.000
_cell.angle_alpha   90.00
_cell.angle_beta   90.00
_cell.angle_gamma   90.00
#
_symmetry.space_group_name_H-M   'P 1'
#
loop_
_entity.id
_entity.type
_entity.pdbx_description
1 polymer ?
#
loop_
_entity_poly.entity_id
_entity_poly.type
_entity_poly.pdbx_seq_one_letter_code
_entity_poly.pdbx_strand_id
1 'polypeptide(L)'
;MLIWRLCKQKHQNTAFSGEGGLYTSGRWHPQGWRIVYTAESLALATLEVFVHTESDKIPLVAIRARIPNSLAIDEVDIKTLPSNWQEETAYPHLQQIGKKWLEGKQTPILKVPSAIVPVEFNYLLNPLHPDLKFDLEPPTNFKFDKRMWKSLLGY
;
A
#
# COMPACT_ATOMS: atom_id res chain seq x y z
N MET A 1 2.57 7.94 14.31
CA MET A 1 2.80 8.01 12.85
C MET A 1 1.47 8.01 12.11
N LEU A 2 1.34 8.83 11.08
CA LEU A 2 0.16 8.89 10.22
C LEU A 2 0.49 8.22 8.89
N ILE A 3 -0.42 7.36 8.44
CA ILE A 3 -0.33 6.68 7.14
C ILE A 3 -1.67 6.81 6.41
N TRP A 4 -1.64 6.61 5.10
CA TRP A 4 -2.79 6.82 4.23
C TRP A 4 -3.07 5.61 3.36
N ARG A 5 -4.35 5.33 3.17
CA ARG A 5 -4.84 4.37 2.18
C ARG A 5 -5.89 5.02 1.31
N LEU A 6 -5.74 4.89 0.01
CA LEU A 6 -6.75 5.26 -0.98
C LEU A 6 -7.35 3.98 -1.53
N CYS A 7 -8.67 3.87 -1.51
CA CYS A 7 -9.35 2.66 -1.99
C CYS A 7 -10.72 2.99 -2.59
N LYS A 8 -11.31 2.01 -3.27
CA LYS A 8 -12.67 2.14 -3.79
C LYS A 8 -13.65 2.32 -2.63
N GLN A 9 -14.61 3.23 -2.77
CA GLN A 9 -15.62 3.50 -1.75
C GLN A 9 -16.37 2.24 -1.31
N LYS A 10 -16.68 1.34 -2.24
CA LYS A 10 -17.37 0.08 -1.94
C LYS A 10 -16.59 -0.84 -0.99
N HIS A 11 -15.29 -0.64 -0.82
CA HIS A 11 -14.43 -1.42 0.06
C HIS A 11 -14.00 -0.67 1.33
N GLN A 12 -14.57 0.50 1.60
CA GLN A 12 -14.13 1.35 2.72
C GLN A 12 -14.23 0.66 4.08
N ASN A 13 -15.25 -0.17 4.30
CA ASN A 13 -15.47 -0.84 5.59
C ASN A 13 -14.47 -1.97 5.86
N THR A 14 -13.83 -2.51 4.83
CA THR A 14 -12.86 -3.61 4.92
C THR A 14 -11.46 -3.18 4.46
N ALA A 15 -11.23 -1.88 4.31
CA ALA A 15 -10.00 -1.35 3.73
C ALA A 15 -8.73 -1.76 4.48
N PHE A 16 -8.83 -2.02 5.80
CA PHE A 16 -7.72 -2.42 6.65
C PHE A 16 -7.79 -3.88 7.10
N SER A 17 -8.65 -4.69 6.50
CA SER A 17 -8.74 -6.13 6.78
C SER A 17 -7.66 -6.98 6.10
N GLY A 18 -7.03 -6.44 5.06
CA GLY A 18 -6.09 -7.17 4.22
C GLY A 18 -6.74 -8.21 3.31
N GLU A 19 -8.05 -8.25 3.23
CA GLU A 19 -8.83 -9.26 2.49
C GLU A 19 -8.47 -9.29 1.00
N GLY A 20 -8.17 -8.13 0.41
CA GLY A 20 -7.79 -8.04 -1.00
C GLY A 20 -6.59 -8.91 -1.37
N GLY A 21 -5.64 -9.07 -0.45
CA GLY A 21 -4.45 -9.91 -0.66
C GLY A 21 -4.74 -11.41 -0.77
N LEU A 22 -5.91 -11.85 -0.33
CA LEU A 22 -6.35 -13.24 -0.50
C LEU A 22 -6.67 -13.58 -1.96
N TYR A 23 -7.09 -12.59 -2.73
CA TYR A 23 -7.60 -12.76 -4.10
C TYR A 23 -6.64 -12.28 -5.17
N THR A 24 -5.76 -11.34 -4.85
CA THR A 24 -4.79 -10.78 -5.80
C THR A 24 -3.41 -10.68 -5.17
N SER A 25 -2.37 -10.91 -5.97
CA SER A 25 -0.99 -10.63 -5.58
C SER A 25 -0.66 -9.15 -5.74
N GLY A 26 0.41 -8.69 -5.09
CA GLY A 26 0.98 -7.37 -5.28
C GLY A 26 2.49 -7.44 -5.40
N ARG A 27 3.14 -6.29 -5.44
CA ARG A 27 4.60 -6.22 -5.54
C ARG A 27 5.29 -6.98 -4.40
N TRP A 28 4.75 -6.88 -3.17
CA TRP A 28 5.40 -7.38 -1.96
C TRP A 28 4.72 -8.62 -1.37
N HIS A 29 3.72 -9.22 -2.05
CA HIS A 29 3.10 -10.44 -1.54
C HIS A 29 2.55 -11.31 -2.66
N PRO A 30 2.62 -12.64 -2.54
CA PRO A 30 1.88 -13.55 -3.40
C PRO A 30 0.41 -13.60 -2.99
N GLN A 31 -0.47 -13.98 -3.92
CA GLN A 31 -1.89 -14.20 -3.62
C GLN A 31 -2.08 -15.19 -2.47
N GLY A 32 -3.09 -14.95 -1.64
CA GLY A 32 -3.44 -15.84 -0.54
C GLY A 32 -2.99 -15.34 0.84
N TRP A 33 -2.42 -14.13 0.92
CA TRP A 33 -1.95 -13.54 2.17
C TRP A 33 -2.69 -12.24 2.46
N ARG A 34 -3.16 -12.09 3.70
CA ARG A 34 -3.73 -10.82 4.14
C ARG A 34 -2.62 -9.79 4.34
N ILE A 35 -2.77 -8.66 3.69
CA ILE A 35 -1.81 -7.54 3.76
C ILE A 35 -2.52 -6.25 3.43
N VAL A 36 -2.15 -5.17 4.10
CA VAL A 36 -2.70 -3.84 3.84
C VAL A 36 -1.58 -2.92 3.33
N TYR A 37 -1.77 -2.36 2.16
CA TYR A 37 -0.85 -1.38 1.57
C TYR A 37 -1.26 0.02 1.96
N THR A 38 -0.35 0.77 2.56
CA THR A 38 -0.52 2.18 2.91
C THR A 38 0.69 3.00 2.45
N ALA A 39 0.58 4.31 2.49
CA ALA A 39 1.66 5.22 2.11
C ALA A 39 1.90 6.27 3.20
N GLU A 40 3.10 6.83 3.23
CA GLU A 40 3.48 7.86 4.19
C GLU A 40 2.75 9.19 4.00
N SER A 41 2.18 9.41 2.80
CA SER A 41 1.39 10.60 2.49
C SER A 41 0.22 10.25 1.59
N LEU A 42 -0.81 11.10 1.58
CA LEU A 42 -1.92 10.93 0.64
C LEU A 42 -1.47 11.14 -0.81
N ALA A 43 -0.51 12.03 -1.05
CA ALA A 43 0.04 12.22 -2.39
C ALA A 43 0.67 10.94 -2.93
N LEU A 44 1.48 10.24 -2.13
CA LEU A 44 2.06 8.96 -2.52
C LEU A 44 0.98 7.88 -2.70
N ALA A 45 0.02 7.78 -1.78
CA ALA A 45 -1.11 6.85 -1.92
C ALA A 45 -1.88 7.09 -3.22
N THR A 46 -2.03 8.35 -3.61
CA THR A 46 -2.69 8.75 -4.86
C THR A 46 -1.92 8.23 -6.08
N LEU A 47 -0.60 8.42 -6.11
CA LEU A 47 0.24 7.92 -7.21
C LEU A 47 0.20 6.39 -7.29
N GLU A 48 0.30 5.70 -6.16
CA GLU A 48 0.28 4.24 -6.10
C GLU A 48 -1.04 3.66 -6.63
N VAL A 49 -2.16 4.30 -6.37
CA VAL A 49 -3.46 3.88 -6.90
C VAL A 49 -3.62 4.29 -8.36
N PHE A 50 -3.17 5.48 -8.72
CA PHE A 50 -3.33 6.03 -10.07
C PHE A 50 -2.69 5.15 -11.14
N VAL A 51 -1.50 4.60 -10.90
CA VAL A 51 -0.80 3.75 -11.88
C VAL A 51 -1.55 2.43 -12.17
N HIS A 52 -2.50 2.06 -11.32
CA HIS A 52 -3.36 0.88 -11.50
C HIS A 52 -4.80 1.23 -11.86
N THR A 53 -5.09 2.51 -12.13
CA THR A 53 -6.45 3.00 -12.35
C THR A 53 -6.63 3.42 -13.81
N GLU A 54 -7.64 2.86 -14.47
CA GLU A 54 -7.93 3.13 -15.88
C GLU A 54 -9.08 4.14 -16.08
N SER A 55 -9.81 4.47 -15.01
CA SER A 55 -10.99 5.34 -15.09
C SER A 55 -11.15 6.20 -13.85
N ASP A 56 -11.50 7.46 -14.05
CA ASP A 56 -11.86 8.42 -12.99
C ASP A 56 -13.30 8.28 -12.48
N LYS A 57 -14.08 7.38 -13.07
CA LYS A 57 -15.50 7.21 -12.75
C LYS A 57 -15.78 6.37 -11.52
N ILE A 58 -14.79 5.64 -11.01
CA ILE A 58 -14.96 4.78 -9.84
C ILE A 58 -14.80 5.63 -8.57
N PRO A 59 -15.83 5.69 -7.70
CA PRO A 59 -15.73 6.45 -6.46
C PRO A 59 -14.62 5.92 -5.56
N LEU A 60 -13.76 6.83 -5.08
CA LEU A 60 -12.65 6.55 -4.18
C LEU A 60 -12.83 7.26 -2.85
N VAL A 61 -12.23 6.69 -1.81
CA VAL A 61 -12.11 7.31 -0.49
C VAL A 61 -10.67 7.28 -0.01
N ALA A 62 -10.27 8.33 0.68
CA ALA A 62 -9.01 8.41 1.40
C ALA A 62 -9.26 8.14 2.89
N ILE A 63 -8.45 7.27 3.47
CA ILE A 63 -8.53 6.90 4.88
C ILE A 63 -7.18 7.15 5.52
N ARG A 64 -7.16 7.97 6.57
CA ARG A 64 -5.97 8.20 7.38
C ARG A 64 -6.00 7.30 8.60
N ALA A 65 -4.89 6.63 8.86
CA ALA A 65 -4.71 5.81 10.05
C ALA A 65 -3.61 6.39 10.93
N ARG A 66 -3.86 6.40 12.23
CA ARG A 66 -2.88 6.75 13.25
C ARG A 66 -2.28 5.47 13.82
N ILE A 67 -0.97 5.31 13.67
CA ILE A 67 -0.21 4.18 14.19
C ILE A 67 0.55 4.63 15.44
N PRO A 68 0.44 3.91 16.59
CA PRO A 68 1.26 4.19 17.76
C PRO A 68 2.76 4.13 17.44
N ASN A 69 3.53 5.09 17.96
CA ASN A 69 4.99 5.12 17.74
C ASN A 69 5.72 3.96 18.43
N SER A 70 5.03 3.25 19.34
CA SER A 70 5.57 2.09 20.05
C SER A 70 5.61 0.81 19.21
N LEU A 71 4.92 0.76 18.06
CA LEU A 71 4.90 -0.44 17.22
C LEU A 71 6.24 -0.63 16.53
N ALA A 72 6.72 -1.87 16.54
CA ALA A 72 7.92 -2.26 15.83
C ALA A 72 7.69 -2.21 14.31
N ILE A 73 8.66 -1.68 13.60
CA ILE A 73 8.66 -1.56 12.14
C ILE A 73 9.93 -2.21 11.62
N ASP A 74 9.79 -3.17 10.73
CA ASP A 74 10.88 -3.69 9.93
C ASP A 74 11.03 -2.88 8.65
N GLU A 75 12.21 -2.83 8.06
CA GLU A 75 12.47 -2.02 6.86
C GLU A 75 13.23 -2.83 5.81
N VAL A 76 12.79 -2.72 4.58
CA VAL A 76 13.54 -3.23 3.43
C VAL A 76 14.51 -2.14 2.97
N ASP A 77 15.81 -2.41 3.11
CA ASP A 77 16.85 -1.51 2.61
C ASP A 77 16.91 -1.63 1.08
N ILE A 78 16.69 -0.53 0.39
CA ILE A 78 16.74 -0.45 -1.07
C ILE A 78 18.07 -0.97 -1.64
N LYS A 79 19.17 -0.82 -0.91
CA LYS A 79 20.48 -1.30 -1.32
C LYS A 79 20.59 -2.83 -1.41
N THR A 80 19.70 -3.55 -0.73
CA THR A 80 19.65 -5.02 -0.75
C THR A 80 18.81 -5.56 -1.91
N LEU A 81 18.10 -4.71 -2.61
CA LEU A 81 17.21 -5.10 -3.70
C LEU A 81 17.97 -5.26 -5.02
N PRO A 82 17.48 -6.12 -5.93
CA PRO A 82 18.06 -6.23 -7.27
C PRO A 82 17.92 -4.91 -8.03
N SER A 83 18.81 -4.65 -8.99
CA SER A 83 18.80 -3.41 -9.78
C SER A 83 17.50 -3.13 -10.51
N ASN A 84 16.75 -4.18 -10.87
CA ASN A 84 15.46 -4.10 -11.55
C ASN A 84 14.25 -4.17 -10.59
N TRP A 85 14.42 -3.89 -9.31
CA TRP A 85 13.37 -4.09 -8.30
C TRP A 85 12.06 -3.33 -8.60
N GLN A 86 12.12 -2.23 -9.34
CA GLN A 86 10.93 -1.44 -9.73
C GLN A 86 10.13 -2.10 -10.85
N GLU A 87 10.70 -3.07 -11.57
CA GLU A 87 10.06 -3.75 -12.69
C GLU A 87 9.25 -4.97 -12.23
N GLU A 88 8.25 -5.34 -13.01
CA GLU A 88 7.42 -6.53 -12.73
C GLU A 88 8.23 -7.82 -12.72
N THR A 89 9.32 -7.89 -13.46
CA THR A 89 10.23 -9.05 -13.52
C THR A 89 10.85 -9.36 -12.16
N ALA A 90 10.91 -8.39 -11.24
CA ALA A 90 11.41 -8.56 -9.88
C ALA A 90 10.34 -9.04 -8.88
N TYR A 91 9.06 -9.08 -9.25
CA TYR A 91 7.97 -9.44 -8.34
C TYR A 91 8.20 -10.76 -7.61
N PRO A 92 8.64 -11.86 -8.25
CA PRO A 92 8.87 -13.11 -7.53
C PRO A 92 9.84 -12.95 -6.34
N HIS A 93 10.90 -12.17 -6.51
CA HIS A 93 11.87 -11.89 -5.46
C HIS A 93 11.28 -11.02 -4.34
N LEU A 94 10.61 -9.92 -4.71
CA LEU A 94 10.00 -9.00 -3.75
C LEU A 94 8.85 -9.66 -2.96
N GLN A 95 8.06 -10.49 -3.62
CA GLN A 95 6.97 -11.24 -2.99
C GLN A 95 7.50 -12.21 -1.94
N GLN A 96 8.67 -12.82 -2.14
CA GLN A 96 9.28 -13.68 -1.13
C GLN A 96 9.73 -12.90 0.11
N ILE A 97 10.21 -11.66 -0.07
CA ILE A 97 10.56 -10.79 1.05
C ILE A 97 9.32 -10.52 1.91
N GLY A 98 8.23 -10.08 1.28
CA GLY A 98 6.99 -9.80 1.99
C GLY A 98 6.33 -11.04 2.59
N LYS A 99 6.35 -12.17 1.89
CA LYS A 99 5.84 -13.44 2.41
C LYS A 99 6.60 -13.88 3.66
N LYS A 100 7.93 -13.83 3.62
CA LYS A 100 8.77 -14.18 4.77
C LYS A 100 8.48 -13.30 5.98
N TRP A 101 8.28 -12.00 5.76
CA TRP A 101 7.88 -11.09 6.83
C TRP A 101 6.49 -11.43 7.40
N LEU A 102 5.50 -11.70 6.52
CA LEU A 102 4.14 -12.10 6.95
C LEU A 102 4.14 -13.39 7.76
N GLU A 103 4.88 -14.41 7.31
CA GLU A 103 4.98 -15.70 7.99
C GLU A 103 5.72 -15.59 9.34
N GLY A 104 6.80 -14.80 9.37
CA GLY A 104 7.65 -14.67 10.53
C GLY A 104 7.02 -13.92 11.69
N LYS A 105 6.07 -13.02 11.41
CA LYS A 105 5.35 -12.22 12.42
C LYS A 105 6.29 -11.54 13.45
N GLN A 106 7.46 -11.09 13.01
CA GLN A 106 8.42 -10.40 13.87
C GLN A 106 7.94 -8.98 14.19
N THR A 107 7.39 -8.30 13.20
CA THR A 107 6.86 -6.93 13.34
C THR A 107 5.51 -6.81 12.67
N PRO A 108 4.60 -5.97 13.18
CA PRO A 108 3.30 -5.74 12.56
C PRO A 108 3.37 -4.92 11.28
N ILE A 109 4.47 -4.21 11.04
CA ILE A 109 4.62 -3.26 9.93
C ILE A 109 5.95 -3.51 9.22
N LEU A 110 5.89 -3.49 7.88
CA LEU A 110 7.07 -3.52 7.01
C LEU A 110 7.11 -2.22 6.19
N LYS A 111 8.19 -1.46 6.36
CA LYS A 111 8.47 -0.26 5.59
C LYS A 111 9.23 -0.64 4.33
N VAL A 112 8.71 -0.23 3.17
CA VAL A 112 9.31 -0.56 1.87
C VAL A 112 9.43 0.69 1.01
N PRO A 113 10.45 0.77 0.12
CA PRO A 113 10.54 1.90 -0.80
C PRO A 113 9.39 1.87 -1.81
N SER A 114 8.88 3.04 -2.17
CA SER A 114 7.91 3.16 -3.26
C SER A 114 8.61 2.90 -4.60
N ALA A 115 7.98 2.10 -5.45
CA ALA A 115 8.49 1.88 -6.81
C ALA A 115 8.31 3.10 -7.72
N ILE A 116 7.40 4.01 -7.35
CA ILE A 116 7.12 5.23 -8.12
C ILE A 116 8.04 6.36 -7.70
N VAL A 117 8.21 6.55 -6.39
CA VAL A 117 9.04 7.60 -5.79
C VAL A 117 10.01 6.93 -4.80
N PRO A 118 11.18 6.43 -5.26
CA PRO A 118 12.04 5.55 -4.43
C PRO A 118 12.63 6.18 -3.16
N VAL A 119 12.57 7.50 -3.00
CA VAL A 119 12.99 8.19 -1.78
C VAL A 119 11.87 8.31 -0.74
N GLU A 120 10.65 7.86 -1.10
CA GLU A 120 9.49 7.82 -0.22
C GLU A 120 9.09 6.36 0.06
N PHE A 121 8.22 6.17 1.07
CA PHE A 121 7.97 4.84 1.61
C PHE A 121 6.50 4.48 1.63
N ASN A 122 6.24 3.21 1.37
CA ASN A 122 4.98 2.56 1.67
C ASN A 122 5.13 1.77 2.98
N TYR A 123 4.03 1.67 3.73
CA TYR A 123 3.97 0.88 4.95
C TYR A 123 2.98 -0.26 4.75
N LEU A 124 3.48 -1.49 4.83
CA LEU A 124 2.68 -2.69 4.72
C LEU A 124 2.28 -3.13 6.12
N LEU A 125 0.99 -3.40 6.33
CA LEU A 125 0.48 -3.85 7.62
C LEU A 125 0.12 -5.33 7.53
N ASN A 126 0.51 -6.09 8.57
CA ASN A 126 0.08 -7.48 8.73
C ASN A 126 -1.15 -7.51 9.65
N PRO A 127 -2.38 -7.62 9.10
CA PRO A 127 -3.59 -7.55 9.92
C PRO A 127 -3.76 -8.73 10.87
N LEU A 128 -3.00 -9.81 10.69
CA LEU A 128 -3.01 -10.97 11.59
C LEU A 128 -1.94 -10.88 12.68
N HIS A 129 -1.13 -9.83 12.70
CA HIS A 129 -0.13 -9.66 13.76
C HIS A 129 -0.82 -9.22 15.06
N PRO A 130 -0.55 -9.90 16.21
CA PRO A 130 -1.24 -9.61 17.46
C PRO A 130 -1.00 -8.20 18.01
N ASP A 131 0.14 -7.59 17.68
CA ASP A 131 0.48 -6.24 18.16
C ASP A 131 0.00 -5.12 17.25
N LEU A 132 -0.59 -5.43 16.09
CA LEU A 132 -1.05 -4.39 15.19
C LEU A 132 -2.21 -3.62 15.83
N LYS A 133 -2.02 -2.31 15.97
CA LYS A 133 -3.00 -1.37 16.50
C LYS A 133 -3.00 -0.13 15.64
N PHE A 134 -4.17 0.41 15.39
CA PHE A 134 -4.32 1.68 14.68
C PHE A 134 -5.69 2.28 14.96
N ASP A 135 -5.79 3.60 14.87
CA ASP A 135 -7.05 4.33 14.90
C ASP A 135 -7.33 4.87 13.50
N LEU A 136 -8.52 4.58 12.97
CA LEU A 136 -8.93 5.07 11.67
C LEU A 136 -9.74 6.36 11.82
N GLU A 137 -9.42 7.34 10.98
CA GLU A 137 -10.28 8.49 10.80
C GLU A 137 -11.41 8.16 9.80
N PRO A 138 -12.55 8.86 9.86
CA PRO A 138 -13.62 8.63 8.90
C PRO A 138 -13.14 8.77 7.46
N PRO A 139 -13.55 7.88 6.54
CA PRO A 139 -13.22 7.99 5.13
C PRO A 139 -13.69 9.32 4.55
N THR A 140 -12.89 9.92 3.70
CA THR A 140 -13.23 11.13 2.95
C THR A 140 -13.26 10.84 1.47
N ASN A 141 -14.24 11.41 0.76
CA ASN A 141 -14.33 11.27 -0.69
C ASN A 141 -13.07 11.82 -1.35
N PHE A 142 -12.58 11.11 -2.34
CA PHE A 142 -11.38 11.48 -3.08
C PHE A 142 -11.63 11.43 -4.58
N LYS A 143 -11.10 12.42 -5.30
CA LYS A 143 -11.08 12.45 -6.76
C LYS A 143 -9.68 12.84 -7.24
N PHE A 144 -9.22 12.17 -8.29
CA PHE A 144 -8.00 12.60 -8.98
C PHE A 144 -8.19 13.98 -9.60
N ASP A 145 -7.15 14.77 -9.61
CA ASP A 145 -7.13 16.00 -10.41
C ASP A 145 -7.30 15.63 -11.88
N LYS A 146 -8.20 16.33 -12.57
CA LYS A 146 -8.52 16.05 -13.98
C LYS A 146 -7.29 16.13 -14.89
N ARG A 147 -6.30 16.95 -14.55
CA ARG A 147 -5.05 17.08 -15.31
C ARG A 147 -4.22 15.80 -15.33
N MET A 148 -4.44 14.88 -14.39
CA MET A 148 -3.77 13.57 -14.39
C MET A 148 -4.25 12.68 -15.54
N TRP A 149 -5.41 12.99 -16.13
CA TRP A 149 -6.01 12.26 -17.24
C TRP A 149 -5.82 13.00 -18.58
N LYS A 150 -4.60 13.42 -18.88
CA LYS A 150 -4.33 14.26 -20.08
C LYS A 150 -4.81 13.64 -21.38
N SER A 151 -4.72 12.33 -21.55
CA SER A 151 -5.21 11.63 -22.74
C SER A 151 -6.72 11.79 -22.95
N LEU A 152 -7.49 11.94 -21.84
CA LEU A 152 -8.93 12.17 -21.89
C LEU A 152 -9.27 13.63 -22.18
N LEU A 153 -8.32 14.55 -21.98
CA LEU A 153 -8.50 15.97 -22.21
C LEU A 153 -7.99 16.42 -23.59
N GLY A 154 -7.50 15.49 -24.41
CA GLY A 154 -7.02 15.79 -25.76
C GLY A 154 -5.66 16.49 -25.84
N TYR A 155 -4.82 16.36 -24.78
CA TYR A 155 -3.44 16.86 -24.79
C TYR A 155 -2.44 15.83 -25.32
#